data_0289028792897acd0a769962c177a09c
#
_entry.id   0289028792897acd0a769962c177a09c
#
_cell.length_a   1.000
_cell.length_b   1.000
_cell.length_c   1.000
_cell.angle_alpha   90.00
_cell.angle_beta   90.00
_cell.angle_gamma   90.00
#
_symmetry.space_group_name_H-M   'P 1'
#
loop_
_entity.id
_entity.type
_entity.pdbx_description
1 polymer ?
#
loop_
_entity_poly.entity_id
_entity_poly.type
_entity_poly.pdbx_seq_one_letter_code
_entity_poly.pdbx_strand_id
1 'polypeptide(L)'
;MYKTNTPTEYREQLRGRILETAMKEFCALGIKQVKMDDIAQKLAISKRTLYEIYANKEALLFEGIKQREEDYDHQIKKFMATKAVTVIDVMALYYKLRMDAVKDLNPMFFSDLHKYHRIIAYLTQLHTQRSVQMKDFFETGVKQGFFCVDANIMLMSDIEQVVMRYVMEAQLYQKYGVQHIFHNVLLLFIRSICTEKGIAQLETQINSLK
;
A
#
# COMPACT_ATOMS: atom_id res chain seq x y z
N MET A 1 -13.59 -6.94 36.80
CA MET A 1 -12.13 -7.21 36.98
C MET A 1 -11.40 -6.30 35.98
N TYR A 2 -10.89 -5.15 36.48
CA TYR A 2 -10.12 -4.21 35.64
C TYR A 2 -8.74 -4.84 35.41
N LYS A 3 -8.42 -5.16 34.12
CA LYS A 3 -7.04 -5.50 33.73
C LYS A 3 -6.19 -4.23 33.90
N THR A 4 -5.36 -4.18 34.92
CA THR A 4 -4.30 -3.17 35.04
C THR A 4 -3.23 -3.53 34.00
N ASN A 5 -3.22 -2.81 32.88
CA ASN A 5 -2.14 -2.93 31.91
C ASN A 5 -0.80 -2.57 32.57
N THR A 6 0.23 -3.35 32.29
CA THR A 6 1.59 -2.97 32.69
C THR A 6 1.99 -1.65 31.98
N PRO A 7 2.90 -0.85 32.55
CA PRO A 7 3.36 0.39 31.90
C PRO A 7 3.84 0.17 30.46
N THR A 8 4.40 -0.98 30.15
CA THR A 8 4.85 -1.37 28.81
C THR A 8 3.67 -1.64 27.87
N GLU A 9 2.66 -2.40 28.30
CA GLU A 9 1.44 -2.66 27.52
C GLU A 9 0.66 -1.38 27.23
N TYR A 10 0.53 -0.49 28.20
CA TYR A 10 -0.10 0.81 27.99
C TYR A 10 0.63 1.62 26.92
N ARG A 11 1.97 1.64 26.98
CA ARG A 11 2.80 2.38 26.01
C ARG A 11 2.68 1.82 24.60
N GLU A 12 2.63 0.50 24.44
CA GLU A 12 2.42 -0.16 23.15
C GLU A 12 1.03 0.12 22.57
N GLN A 13 -0.01 0.02 23.39
CA GLN A 13 -1.38 0.38 23.00
C GLN A 13 -1.48 1.85 22.59
N LEU A 14 -0.84 2.75 23.33
CA LEU A 14 -0.81 4.17 22.99
C LEU A 14 -0.06 4.42 21.69
N ARG A 15 1.06 3.73 21.47
CA ARG A 15 1.83 3.78 20.21
C ARG A 15 0.96 3.41 19.01
N GLY A 16 0.21 2.32 19.11
CA GLY A 16 -0.73 1.89 18.06
C GLY A 16 -1.83 2.91 17.77
N ARG A 17 -2.45 3.46 18.84
CA ARG A 17 -3.48 4.50 18.71
C ARG A 17 -2.94 5.78 18.07
N ILE A 18 -1.73 6.20 18.40
CA ILE A 18 -1.07 7.35 17.79
C ILE A 18 -0.87 7.09 16.30
N LEU A 19 -0.34 5.92 15.95
CA LEU A 19 -0.08 5.54 14.57
C LEU A 19 -1.34 5.52 13.72
N GLU A 20 -2.38 4.84 14.20
CA GLU A 20 -3.69 4.76 13.53
C GLU A 20 -4.31 6.15 13.31
N THR A 21 -4.36 6.97 14.37
CA THR A 21 -4.90 8.33 14.30
C THR A 21 -4.12 9.19 13.31
N ALA A 22 -2.79 9.15 13.39
CA ALA A 22 -1.92 9.93 12.51
C ALA A 22 -2.10 9.53 11.04
N MET A 23 -2.10 8.23 10.74
CA MET A 23 -2.26 7.73 9.36
C MET A 23 -3.63 8.09 8.80
N LYS A 24 -4.70 8.00 9.60
CA LYS A 24 -6.04 8.46 9.21
C LYS A 24 -6.04 9.93 8.83
N GLU A 25 -5.42 10.79 9.66
CA GLU A 25 -5.33 12.22 9.38
C GLU A 25 -4.47 12.53 8.16
N PHE A 26 -3.30 11.88 8.03
CA PHE A 26 -2.43 12.05 6.86
C PHE A 26 -3.15 11.67 5.56
N CYS A 27 -3.90 10.59 5.57
CA CYS A 27 -4.68 10.16 4.41
C CYS A 27 -5.82 11.13 4.08
N ALA A 28 -6.51 11.66 5.09
CA ALA A 28 -7.67 12.53 4.90
C ALA A 28 -7.30 13.97 4.52
N LEU A 29 -6.22 14.53 5.09
CA LEU A 29 -5.89 15.95 4.99
C LEU A 29 -4.62 16.24 4.17
N GLY A 30 -3.80 15.22 3.91
CA GLY A 30 -2.43 15.36 3.41
C GLY A 30 -1.41 15.49 4.56
N ILE A 31 -0.17 15.07 4.30
CA ILE A 31 0.85 14.96 5.34
C ILE A 31 1.28 16.34 5.87
N LYS A 32 1.39 17.33 4.98
CA LYS A 32 1.85 18.67 5.34
C LYS A 32 0.89 19.37 6.31
N GLN A 33 -0.40 19.22 6.12
CA GLN A 33 -1.44 19.90 6.89
C GLN A 33 -1.52 19.42 8.34
N VAL A 34 -1.24 18.15 8.59
CA VAL A 34 -1.34 17.55 9.93
C VAL A 34 -0.11 17.90 10.76
N LYS A 35 -0.32 18.46 11.94
CA LYS A 35 0.74 18.75 12.93
C LYS A 35 0.76 17.69 14.01
N MET A 36 1.92 17.47 14.62
CA MET A 36 2.06 16.56 15.78
C MET A 36 1.14 16.99 16.93
N ASP A 37 0.98 18.30 17.11
CA ASP A 37 0.10 18.88 18.14
C ASP A 37 -1.37 18.50 17.95
N ASP A 38 -1.84 18.47 16.69
CA ASP A 38 -3.23 18.10 16.36
C ASP A 38 -3.49 16.65 16.72
N ILE A 39 -2.51 15.77 16.48
CA ILE A 39 -2.57 14.34 16.86
C ILE A 39 -2.64 14.19 18.39
N ALA A 40 -1.79 14.91 19.14
CA ALA A 40 -1.78 14.87 20.59
C ALA A 40 -3.13 15.35 21.17
N GLN A 41 -3.68 16.42 20.61
CA GLN A 41 -4.99 16.95 21.03
C GLN A 41 -6.12 15.96 20.76
N LYS A 42 -6.17 15.33 19.58
CA LYS A 42 -7.20 14.32 19.23
C LYS A 42 -7.19 13.12 20.14
N LEU A 43 -6.00 12.74 20.63
CA LEU A 43 -5.82 11.60 21.53
C LEU A 43 -5.93 11.96 23.01
N ALA A 44 -6.13 13.26 23.33
CA ALA A 44 -6.13 13.78 24.71
C ALA A 44 -4.86 13.40 25.49
N ILE A 45 -3.69 13.46 24.83
CA ILE A 45 -2.38 13.23 25.43
C ILE A 45 -1.53 14.50 25.41
N SER A 46 -0.51 14.56 26.29
CA SER A 46 0.43 15.67 26.25
C SER A 46 1.33 15.61 25.01
N LYS A 47 1.75 16.79 24.49
CA LYS A 47 2.77 16.85 23.45
C LYS A 47 4.02 16.08 23.83
N ARG A 48 4.47 16.22 25.08
CA ARG A 48 5.62 15.52 25.64
C ARG A 48 5.48 14.01 25.45
N THR A 49 4.33 13.44 25.82
CA THR A 49 4.05 12.01 25.67
C THR A 49 4.13 11.57 24.20
N LEU A 50 3.60 12.37 23.28
CA LEU A 50 3.68 12.07 21.85
C LEU A 50 5.14 12.05 21.36
N TYR A 51 5.94 13.08 21.72
CA TYR A 51 7.33 13.18 21.30
C TYR A 51 8.27 12.17 21.98
N GLU A 52 7.90 11.64 23.15
CA GLU A 52 8.61 10.51 23.79
C GLU A 52 8.39 9.19 23.06
N ILE A 53 7.30 9.05 22.30
CA ILE A 53 6.98 7.84 21.49
C ILE A 53 7.48 7.97 20.06
N TYR A 54 7.25 9.14 19.44
CA TYR A 54 7.67 9.45 18.08
C TYR A 54 8.44 10.78 18.03
N ALA A 55 9.72 10.71 17.74
CA ALA A 55 10.63 11.87 17.79
C ALA A 55 10.18 13.02 16.86
N ASN A 56 9.50 12.71 15.74
CA ASN A 56 8.99 13.69 14.79
C ASN A 56 7.94 13.07 13.86
N LYS A 57 7.32 13.92 13.04
CA LYS A 57 6.29 13.52 12.08
C LYS A 57 6.79 12.53 11.02
N GLU A 58 8.04 12.64 10.58
CA GLU A 58 8.62 11.73 9.60
C GLU A 58 8.77 10.32 10.16
N ALA A 59 9.24 10.18 11.42
CA ALA A 59 9.34 8.90 12.09
C ALA A 59 7.97 8.22 12.26
N LEU A 60 6.96 8.99 12.61
CA LEU A 60 5.58 8.52 12.73
C LEU A 60 5.01 8.08 11.38
N LEU A 61 5.19 8.89 10.33
CA LEU A 61 4.75 8.58 8.97
C LEU A 61 5.47 7.34 8.42
N PHE A 62 6.80 7.24 8.64
CA PHE A 62 7.60 6.10 8.19
C PHE A 62 7.10 4.80 8.79
N GLU A 63 6.85 4.77 10.11
CA GLU A 63 6.32 3.59 10.77
C GLU A 63 4.92 3.24 10.26
N GLY A 64 4.06 4.23 10.04
CA GLY A 64 2.72 3.99 9.50
C GLY A 64 2.72 3.41 8.10
N ILE A 65 3.61 3.89 7.22
CA ILE A 65 3.78 3.33 5.88
C ILE A 65 4.35 1.92 5.96
N LYS A 66 5.37 1.70 6.79
CA LYS A 66 5.97 0.38 7.00
C LYS A 66 4.93 -0.64 7.46
N GLN A 67 4.16 -0.32 8.51
CA GLN A 67 3.09 -1.18 9.01
C GLN A 67 2.06 -1.51 7.92
N ARG A 68 1.65 -0.53 7.13
CA ARG A 68 0.70 -0.72 6.04
C ARG A 68 1.23 -1.68 4.97
N GLU A 69 2.50 -1.57 4.60
CA GLU A 69 3.12 -2.48 3.63
C GLU A 69 3.29 -3.90 4.19
N GLU A 70 3.61 -4.04 5.49
CA GLU A 70 3.66 -5.33 6.18
C GLU A 70 2.26 -5.99 6.27
N ASP A 71 1.22 -5.20 6.53
CA ASP A 71 -0.16 -5.69 6.55
C ASP A 71 -0.61 -6.18 5.18
N TYR A 72 -0.22 -5.50 4.08
CA TYR A 72 -0.46 -5.98 2.72
C TYR A 72 0.22 -7.31 2.46
N ASP A 73 1.51 -7.43 2.77
CA ASP A 73 2.25 -8.66 2.59
C ASP A 73 1.67 -9.81 3.40
N HIS A 74 1.25 -9.53 4.64
CA HIS A 74 0.61 -10.52 5.49
C HIS A 74 -0.72 -11.00 4.89
N GLN A 75 -1.57 -10.09 4.41
CA GLN A 75 -2.86 -10.44 3.80
C GLN A 75 -2.67 -11.28 2.53
N ILE A 76 -1.73 -10.92 1.65
CA ILE A 76 -1.40 -11.68 0.44
C ILE A 76 -0.88 -13.08 0.81
N LYS A 77 0.10 -13.17 1.73
CA LYS A 77 0.66 -14.46 2.17
C LYS A 77 -0.39 -15.36 2.81
N LYS A 78 -1.23 -14.80 3.68
CA LYS A 78 -2.33 -15.53 4.31
C LYS A 78 -3.31 -16.08 3.27
N PHE A 79 -3.65 -15.28 2.27
CA PHE A 79 -4.53 -15.70 1.18
C PHE A 79 -3.90 -16.81 0.34
N MET A 80 -2.63 -16.68 -0.03
CA MET A 80 -1.89 -17.72 -0.79
C MET A 80 -1.77 -19.04 -0.05
N ALA A 81 -1.81 -19.05 1.27
CA ALA A 81 -1.80 -20.27 2.07
C ALA A 81 -3.14 -21.01 2.06
N THR A 82 -4.21 -20.44 1.52
CA THR A 82 -5.49 -21.12 1.35
C THR A 82 -5.44 -22.10 0.18
N LYS A 83 -6.21 -23.22 0.27
CA LYS A 83 -6.23 -24.24 -0.78
C LYS A 83 -6.92 -23.72 -2.05
N ALA A 84 -6.45 -24.19 -3.21
CA ALA A 84 -7.03 -23.94 -4.53
C ALA A 84 -7.05 -22.46 -5.01
N VAL A 85 -6.12 -21.65 -4.53
CA VAL A 85 -5.95 -20.26 -4.99
C VAL A 85 -5.14 -20.25 -6.29
N THR A 86 -5.67 -19.60 -7.32
CA THR A 86 -4.94 -19.34 -8.57
C THR A 86 -4.13 -18.04 -8.47
N VAL A 87 -3.16 -17.86 -9.39
CA VAL A 87 -2.43 -16.57 -9.47
C VAL A 87 -3.37 -15.40 -9.76
N ILE A 88 -4.47 -15.63 -10.49
CA ILE A 88 -5.48 -14.59 -10.79
C ILE A 88 -6.23 -14.17 -9.53
N ASP A 89 -6.55 -15.10 -8.62
CA ASP A 89 -7.20 -14.78 -7.35
C ASP A 89 -6.30 -13.89 -6.49
N VAL A 90 -4.98 -14.17 -6.48
CA VAL A 90 -3.98 -13.35 -5.77
C VAL A 90 -3.88 -11.95 -6.39
N MET A 91 -3.88 -11.85 -7.73
CA MET A 91 -3.85 -10.55 -8.41
C MET A 91 -5.13 -9.74 -8.19
N ALA A 92 -6.28 -10.38 -8.16
CA ALA A 92 -7.55 -9.72 -7.84
C ALA A 92 -7.55 -9.18 -6.40
N LEU A 93 -7.04 -9.96 -5.43
CA LEU A 93 -6.86 -9.49 -4.06
C LEU A 93 -5.87 -8.31 -4.00
N TYR A 94 -4.72 -8.40 -4.67
CA TYR A 94 -3.75 -7.31 -4.76
C TYR A 94 -4.40 -6.02 -5.31
N TYR A 95 -5.12 -6.15 -6.43
CA TYR A 95 -5.86 -5.04 -7.01
C TYR A 95 -6.84 -4.43 -6.00
N LYS A 96 -7.65 -5.26 -5.34
CA LYS A 96 -8.62 -4.80 -4.33
C LYS A 96 -7.93 -4.02 -3.20
N LEU A 97 -6.89 -4.59 -2.60
CA LEU A 97 -6.16 -3.96 -1.50
C LEU A 97 -5.58 -2.59 -1.91
N ARG A 98 -5.05 -2.48 -3.14
CA ARG A 98 -4.53 -1.21 -3.67
C ARG A 98 -5.64 -0.19 -3.93
N MET A 99 -6.80 -0.63 -4.43
CA MET A 99 -7.95 0.26 -4.65
C MET A 99 -8.57 0.73 -3.33
N ASP A 100 -8.72 -0.16 -2.35
CA ASP A 100 -9.21 0.19 -1.01
C ASP A 100 -8.27 1.21 -0.32
N ALA A 101 -6.96 1.06 -0.51
CA ALA A 101 -5.96 1.98 0.04
C ALA A 101 -6.05 3.41 -0.48
N VAL A 102 -6.54 3.60 -1.70
CA VAL A 102 -6.64 4.92 -2.34
C VAL A 102 -8.06 5.48 -2.37
N LYS A 103 -9.04 4.73 -1.87
CA LYS A 103 -10.47 5.08 -1.95
C LYS A 103 -10.77 6.47 -1.39
N ASP A 104 -10.27 6.74 -0.18
CA ASP A 104 -10.52 7.99 0.55
C ASP A 104 -9.24 8.83 0.71
N LEU A 105 -8.24 8.58 -0.15
CA LEU A 105 -6.94 9.21 -0.02
C LEU A 105 -6.94 10.62 -0.62
N ASN A 106 -6.61 11.60 0.20
CA ASN A 106 -6.42 12.98 -0.28
C ASN A 106 -5.24 13.03 -1.26
N PRO A 107 -5.42 13.60 -2.46
CA PRO A 107 -4.34 13.72 -3.44
C PRO A 107 -3.07 14.39 -2.92
N MET A 108 -3.19 15.30 -1.95
CA MET A 108 -2.07 15.98 -1.32
C MET A 108 -1.15 15.03 -0.54
N PHE A 109 -1.65 13.85 -0.12
CA PHE A 109 -0.82 12.84 0.53
C PHE A 109 0.37 12.44 -0.35
N PHE A 110 0.12 12.16 -1.63
CA PHE A 110 1.18 11.80 -2.57
C PHE A 110 2.15 12.94 -2.84
N SER A 111 1.61 14.16 -3.07
CA SER A 111 2.43 15.35 -3.28
C SER A 111 3.38 15.62 -2.10
N ASP A 112 2.89 15.40 -0.89
CA ASP A 112 3.69 15.60 0.30
C ASP A 112 4.70 14.45 0.52
N LEU A 113 4.30 13.20 0.21
CA LEU A 113 5.12 12.00 0.43
C LEU A 113 6.46 12.06 -0.30
N HIS A 114 6.49 12.65 -1.51
CA HIS A 114 7.73 12.82 -2.29
C HIS A 114 8.83 13.62 -1.58
N LYS A 115 8.47 14.43 -0.59
CA LYS A 115 9.43 15.22 0.19
C LYS A 115 10.18 14.39 1.23
N TYR A 116 9.71 13.18 1.50
CA TYR A 116 10.27 12.27 2.51
C TYR A 116 11.18 11.23 1.85
N HIS A 117 12.40 11.64 1.50
CA HIS A 117 13.35 10.80 0.74
C HIS A 117 13.63 9.44 1.39
N ARG A 118 13.68 9.37 2.72
CA ARG A 118 13.84 8.11 3.45
C ARG A 118 12.70 7.14 3.19
N ILE A 119 11.48 7.64 3.13
CA ILE A 119 10.28 6.82 2.88
C ILE A 119 10.25 6.34 1.44
N ILE A 120 10.57 7.23 0.49
CA ILE A 120 10.66 6.86 -0.93
C ILE A 120 11.74 5.80 -1.15
N ALA A 121 12.92 5.95 -0.54
CA ALA A 121 13.98 4.96 -0.61
C ALA A 121 13.54 3.59 -0.05
N TYR A 122 12.85 3.58 1.09
CA TYR A 122 12.28 2.36 1.67
C TYR A 122 11.28 1.67 0.72
N LEU A 123 10.35 2.43 0.15
CA LEU A 123 9.34 1.89 -0.79
C LEU A 123 9.99 1.33 -2.06
N THR A 124 11.02 2.01 -2.59
CA THR A 124 11.80 1.53 -3.74
C THR A 124 12.53 0.23 -3.41
N GLN A 125 13.18 0.16 -2.26
CA GLN A 125 13.85 -1.07 -1.81
C GLN A 125 12.85 -2.23 -1.64
N LEU A 126 11.71 -1.97 -1.02
CA LEU A 126 10.65 -2.96 -0.84
C LEU A 126 10.13 -3.48 -2.18
N HIS A 127 9.92 -2.59 -3.15
CA HIS A 127 9.53 -2.97 -4.50
C HIS A 127 10.58 -3.91 -5.14
N THR A 128 11.85 -3.57 -5.07
CA THR A 128 12.94 -4.41 -5.59
C THR A 128 12.98 -5.78 -4.91
N GLN A 129 12.75 -5.85 -3.61
CA GLN A 129 12.67 -7.13 -2.89
C GLN A 129 11.48 -7.98 -3.35
N ARG A 130 10.32 -7.37 -3.55
CA ARG A 130 9.11 -8.05 -4.05
C ARG A 130 9.28 -8.54 -5.49
N SER A 131 9.94 -7.77 -6.35
CA SER A 131 10.14 -8.16 -7.75
C SER A 131 10.93 -9.46 -7.89
N VAL A 132 11.91 -9.70 -7.02
CA VAL A 132 12.64 -10.99 -6.99
C VAL A 132 11.71 -12.17 -6.68
N GLN A 133 10.76 -11.99 -5.77
CA GLN A 133 9.80 -13.04 -5.40
C GLN A 133 8.71 -13.26 -6.46
N MET A 134 8.52 -12.31 -7.37
CA MET A 134 7.53 -12.40 -8.45
C MET A 134 7.86 -13.47 -9.50
N LYS A 135 9.12 -13.92 -9.60
CA LYS A 135 9.53 -14.90 -10.60
C LYS A 135 8.78 -16.23 -10.45
N ASP A 136 8.78 -16.79 -9.26
CA ASP A 136 8.10 -18.08 -8.98
C ASP A 136 6.57 -17.96 -9.15
N PHE A 137 6.02 -16.82 -8.75
CA PHE A 137 4.62 -16.51 -8.95
C PHE A 137 4.26 -16.44 -10.44
N PHE A 138 5.11 -15.78 -11.23
CA PHE A 138 4.92 -15.68 -12.68
C PHE A 138 5.02 -17.04 -13.37
N GLU A 139 6.04 -17.85 -13.04
CA GLU A 139 6.17 -19.22 -13.58
C GLU A 139 4.95 -20.08 -13.25
N THR A 140 4.39 -19.92 -12.06
CA THR A 140 3.14 -20.60 -11.67
C THR A 140 1.97 -20.16 -12.54
N GLY A 141 1.86 -18.87 -12.84
CA GLY A 141 0.81 -18.32 -13.70
C GLY A 141 0.92 -18.82 -15.15
N VAL A 142 2.14 -18.94 -15.66
CA VAL A 142 2.38 -19.55 -16.99
C VAL A 142 1.95 -21.03 -17.00
N LYS A 143 2.33 -21.81 -15.97
CA LYS A 143 1.90 -23.23 -15.84
C LYS A 143 0.39 -23.39 -15.74
N GLN A 144 -0.30 -22.46 -15.09
CA GLN A 144 -1.77 -22.42 -15.01
C GLN A 144 -2.44 -21.91 -16.30
N GLY A 145 -1.66 -21.41 -17.26
CA GLY A 145 -2.13 -20.85 -18.53
C GLY A 145 -2.78 -19.48 -18.43
N PHE A 146 -2.52 -18.74 -17.35
CA PHE A 146 -3.06 -17.39 -17.14
C PHE A 146 -2.10 -16.29 -17.56
N PHE A 147 -0.77 -16.55 -17.59
CA PHE A 147 0.23 -15.58 -17.99
C PHE A 147 0.89 -15.97 -19.31
N CYS A 148 1.25 -14.97 -20.09
CA CYS A 148 1.95 -15.13 -21.36
C CYS A 148 3.40 -15.56 -21.11
N VAL A 149 3.86 -16.62 -21.77
CA VAL A 149 5.21 -17.19 -21.58
C VAL A 149 6.34 -16.24 -21.99
N ASP A 150 6.07 -15.36 -22.91
CA ASP A 150 6.99 -14.36 -23.49
C ASP A 150 6.95 -13.01 -22.73
N ALA A 151 6.07 -12.85 -21.73
CA ALA A 151 6.02 -11.64 -20.93
C ALA A 151 7.23 -11.56 -20.00
N ASN A 152 7.88 -10.39 -19.98
CA ASN A 152 8.98 -10.12 -19.05
C ASN A 152 8.46 -9.37 -17.83
N ILE A 153 8.15 -10.10 -16.75
CA ILE A 153 7.57 -9.55 -15.52
C ILE A 153 8.48 -8.52 -14.85
N MET A 154 9.81 -8.70 -14.92
CA MET A 154 10.76 -7.76 -14.34
C MET A 154 10.76 -6.44 -15.08
N LEU A 155 10.81 -6.48 -16.42
CA LEU A 155 10.70 -5.29 -17.25
C LEU A 155 9.38 -4.56 -17.02
N MET A 156 8.25 -5.29 -16.95
CA MET A 156 6.94 -4.69 -16.66
C MET A 156 6.91 -4.00 -15.29
N SER A 157 7.51 -4.62 -14.29
CA SER A 157 7.64 -4.04 -12.94
C SER A 157 8.46 -2.75 -12.93
N ASP A 158 9.58 -2.71 -13.67
CA ASP A 158 10.42 -1.51 -13.80
C ASP A 158 9.67 -0.38 -14.54
N ILE A 159 8.94 -0.71 -15.60
CA ILE A 159 8.11 0.25 -16.34
C ILE A 159 6.99 0.80 -15.44
N GLU A 160 6.33 -0.05 -14.65
CA GLU A 160 5.30 0.38 -13.69
C GLU A 160 5.85 1.43 -12.73
N GLN A 161 7.04 1.22 -12.16
CA GLN A 161 7.68 2.20 -11.27
C GLN A 161 7.91 3.55 -11.97
N VAL A 162 8.39 3.53 -13.22
CA VAL A 162 8.62 4.76 -14.00
C VAL A 162 7.30 5.49 -14.25
N VAL A 163 6.25 4.75 -14.64
CA VAL A 163 4.92 5.32 -14.88
C VAL A 163 4.35 5.92 -13.60
N MET A 164 4.41 5.20 -12.48
CA MET A 164 3.91 5.71 -11.19
C MET A 164 4.69 6.94 -10.72
N ARG A 165 6.00 6.95 -10.88
CA ARG A 165 6.82 8.13 -10.59
C ARG A 165 6.39 9.32 -11.43
N TYR A 166 6.25 9.16 -12.74
CA TYR A 166 5.79 10.22 -13.64
C TYR A 166 4.39 10.74 -13.25
N VAL A 167 3.45 9.84 -12.94
CA VAL A 167 2.10 10.22 -12.45
C VAL A 167 2.20 11.15 -11.24
N MET A 168 3.12 10.86 -10.32
CA MET A 168 3.31 11.67 -9.11
C MET A 168 4.00 13.00 -9.40
N GLU A 169 5.09 13.00 -10.16
CA GLU A 169 5.85 14.20 -10.52
C GLU A 169 5.02 15.18 -11.37
N ALA A 170 4.29 14.67 -12.36
CA ALA A 170 3.39 15.45 -13.21
C ALA A 170 2.04 15.77 -12.56
N GLN A 171 1.81 15.32 -11.32
CA GLN A 171 0.58 15.53 -10.54
C GLN A 171 -0.71 15.14 -11.28
N LEU A 172 -0.66 14.10 -12.12
CA LEU A 172 -1.81 13.67 -12.93
C LEU A 172 -3.03 13.33 -12.08
N TYR A 173 -2.84 12.95 -10.82
CA TYR A 173 -3.91 12.68 -9.86
C TYR A 173 -4.79 13.91 -9.56
N GLN A 174 -4.29 15.12 -9.77
CA GLN A 174 -5.12 16.34 -9.65
C GLN A 174 -6.11 16.47 -10.80
N LYS A 175 -5.72 16.03 -11.99
CA LYS A 175 -6.57 16.10 -13.20
C LYS A 175 -7.55 14.94 -13.31
N TYR A 176 -7.09 13.73 -13.03
CA TYR A 176 -7.86 12.51 -13.29
C TYR A 176 -8.40 11.83 -12.02
N GLY A 177 -7.96 12.27 -10.84
CA GLY A 177 -8.28 11.63 -9.57
C GLY A 177 -7.42 10.40 -9.26
N VAL A 178 -7.12 10.22 -7.99
CA VAL A 178 -6.22 9.15 -7.51
C VAL A 178 -6.74 7.76 -7.86
N GLN A 179 -8.00 7.49 -7.53
CA GLN A 179 -8.62 6.17 -7.80
C GLN A 179 -8.62 5.82 -9.28
N HIS A 180 -8.96 6.78 -10.14
CA HIS A 180 -9.02 6.55 -11.58
C HIS A 180 -7.65 6.20 -12.15
N ILE A 181 -6.60 6.87 -11.71
CA ILE A 181 -5.22 6.57 -12.13
C ILE A 181 -4.81 5.18 -11.64
N PHE A 182 -4.96 4.89 -10.35
CA PHE A 182 -4.58 3.59 -9.80
C PHE A 182 -5.33 2.45 -10.50
N HIS A 183 -6.63 2.59 -10.71
CA HIS A 183 -7.43 1.62 -11.47
C HIS A 183 -6.83 1.34 -12.85
N ASN A 184 -6.60 2.38 -13.64
CA ASN A 184 -6.14 2.22 -15.02
C ASN A 184 -4.70 1.72 -15.09
N VAL A 185 -3.79 2.25 -14.26
CA VAL A 185 -2.38 1.83 -14.24
C VAL A 185 -2.27 0.38 -13.78
N LEU A 186 -2.91 -0.01 -12.67
CA LEU A 186 -2.86 -1.39 -12.18
C LEU A 186 -3.42 -2.37 -13.23
N LEU A 187 -4.58 -2.07 -13.83
CA LEU A 187 -5.15 -2.96 -14.85
C LEU A 187 -4.31 -3.03 -16.11
N LEU A 188 -3.68 -1.92 -16.53
CA LEU A 188 -2.77 -1.92 -17.69
C LEU A 188 -1.65 -2.95 -17.46
N PHE A 189 -0.97 -2.89 -16.30
CA PHE A 189 0.16 -3.78 -16.03
C PHE A 189 -0.26 -5.22 -15.76
N ILE A 190 -1.34 -5.44 -15.03
CA ILE A 190 -1.86 -6.79 -14.81
C ILE A 190 -2.27 -7.45 -16.14
N ARG A 191 -3.02 -6.74 -16.97
CA ARG A 191 -3.48 -7.28 -18.25
C ARG A 191 -2.33 -7.52 -19.25
N SER A 192 -1.27 -6.73 -19.18
CA SER A 192 -0.13 -6.85 -20.13
C SER A 192 0.63 -8.18 -20.02
N ILE A 193 0.53 -8.86 -18.88
CA ILE A 193 1.16 -10.17 -18.65
C ILE A 193 0.19 -11.34 -18.79
N CYS A 194 -1.12 -11.09 -18.90
CA CYS A 194 -2.15 -12.10 -18.91
C CYS A 194 -2.46 -12.61 -20.31
N THR A 195 -2.77 -13.90 -20.43
CA THR A 195 -3.46 -14.48 -21.60
C THR A 195 -4.91 -14.02 -21.66
N GLU A 196 -5.62 -14.25 -22.76
CA GLU A 196 -7.07 -14.00 -22.87
C GLU A 196 -7.85 -14.71 -21.75
N LYS A 197 -7.49 -15.95 -21.43
CA LYS A 197 -8.07 -16.70 -20.30
C LYS A 197 -7.81 -16.01 -18.96
N GLY A 198 -6.59 -15.51 -18.76
CA GLY A 198 -6.22 -14.78 -17.55
C GLY A 198 -7.02 -13.49 -17.40
N ILE A 199 -7.18 -12.72 -18.47
CA ILE A 199 -7.96 -11.47 -18.49
C ILE A 199 -9.44 -11.75 -18.14
N ALA A 200 -10.07 -12.73 -18.80
CA ALA A 200 -11.47 -13.08 -18.58
C ALA A 200 -11.73 -13.48 -17.09
N GLN A 201 -10.83 -14.28 -16.52
CA GLN A 201 -10.95 -14.67 -15.12
C GLN A 201 -10.70 -13.49 -14.17
N LEU A 202 -9.71 -12.63 -14.45
CA LEU A 202 -9.43 -11.43 -13.65
C LEU A 202 -10.64 -10.50 -13.60
N GLU A 203 -11.28 -10.25 -14.73
CA GLU A 203 -12.48 -9.40 -14.81
C GLU A 203 -13.64 -9.98 -14.01
N THR A 204 -13.84 -11.30 -14.06
CA THR A 204 -14.84 -11.99 -13.24
C THR A 204 -14.57 -11.78 -11.76
N GLN A 205 -13.32 -11.98 -11.32
CA GLN A 205 -12.92 -11.81 -9.92
C GLN A 205 -13.06 -10.36 -9.45
N ILE A 206 -12.59 -9.39 -10.23
CA ILE A 206 -12.70 -7.96 -9.88
C ILE A 206 -14.16 -7.53 -9.77
N ASN A 207 -15.03 -8.00 -10.66
CA ASN A 207 -16.46 -7.68 -10.61
C ASN A 207 -17.16 -8.29 -9.39
N SER A 208 -16.72 -9.43 -8.89
CA SER A 208 -17.25 -10.05 -7.66
C SER A 208 -16.81 -9.32 -6.38
N LEU A 209 -15.80 -8.44 -6.47
CA LEU A 209 -15.25 -7.69 -5.34
C LEU A 209 -15.85 -6.27 -5.19
N LYS A 210 -16.69 -5.84 -6.16
CA LYS A 210 -17.43 -4.56 -6.12
C LYS A 210 -18.66 -4.68 -5.24
#